data_46e741aa74c5651feb86d323eb475727
#
_entry.id   46e741aa74c5651feb86d323eb475727
#
_cell.length_a   1.000
_cell.length_b   1.000
_cell.length_c   1.000
_cell.angle_alpha   90.00
_cell.angle_beta   90.00
_cell.angle_gamma   90.00
#
_symmetry.space_group_name_H-M   'P 1'
#
loop_
_entity.id
_entity.type
_entity.pdbx_description
1 polymer ?
#
loop_
_entity_poly.entity_id
_entity_poly.type
_entity_poly.pdbx_seq_one_letter_code
_entity_poly.pdbx_strand_id
1 'polypeptide(L)'
;CKARLGDFDWSSANIHTAITQFILEKGYGCEVSVTKGSTTPIMAAHYDGQLDVITEVWYDNIIGNYKPHEEAGTIIHMGTNTPDSQQAFYVDKATADKYNLKSVEDMKDPKIAALFKDPEDPSKGRMTSCISGWTCYTVNLVKQKEYGLDKYYTNFDPGSGGALDAAIAGAFAKKKPIFTYYWAPTGLMGKVDLVRLKEPKFDQACWDAMSA
;
A
#
# COMPACT_ATOMS: atom_id res chain seq x y z
N CYS A 1 -6.25 -0.28 33.26
CA CYS A 1 -6.48 -1.10 32.06
C CYS A 1 -5.18 -1.52 31.42
N LYS A 2 -5.25 -2.57 30.58
CA LYS A 2 -4.15 -3.01 29.72
C LYS A 2 -4.66 -3.05 28.28
N ALA A 3 -3.80 -2.68 27.30
CA ALA A 3 -4.12 -2.76 25.90
C ALA A 3 -2.89 -3.20 25.08
N ARG A 4 -3.11 -4.12 24.15
CA ARG A 4 -2.10 -4.65 23.23
C ARG A 4 -2.44 -4.15 21.83
N LEU A 5 -1.61 -3.24 21.31
CA LEU A 5 -1.82 -2.65 19.99
C LEU A 5 -1.01 -3.38 18.91
N GLY A 6 -1.63 -3.64 17.79
CA GLY A 6 -0.95 -4.02 16.56
C GLY A 6 -0.55 -2.77 15.77
N ASP A 7 0.72 -2.68 15.38
CA ASP A 7 1.28 -1.56 14.61
C ASP A 7 1.88 -2.09 13.31
N PHE A 8 1.27 -1.73 12.21
CA PHE A 8 1.80 -2.11 10.90
C PHE A 8 3.07 -1.33 10.55
N ASP A 9 3.89 -1.90 9.68
CA ASP A 9 5.22 -1.40 9.34
C ASP A 9 5.22 -0.33 8.23
N TRP A 10 4.21 0.55 8.23
CA TRP A 10 4.15 1.75 7.38
C TRP A 10 3.77 3.01 8.17
N SER A 11 4.18 4.16 7.63
CA SER A 11 4.19 5.42 8.36
C SER A 11 2.84 5.91 8.87
N SER A 12 1.75 5.78 8.09
CA SER A 12 0.41 6.22 8.53
C SER A 12 -0.10 5.39 9.70
N ALA A 13 0.07 4.06 9.67
CA ALA A 13 -0.30 3.18 10.77
C ALA A 13 0.47 3.53 12.05
N ASN A 14 1.78 3.77 11.92
CA ASN A 14 2.61 4.14 13.08
C ASN A 14 2.11 5.42 13.76
N ILE A 15 1.65 6.41 12.97
CA ILE A 15 1.08 7.66 13.53
C ILE A 15 -0.23 7.37 14.26
N HIS A 16 -1.15 6.61 13.66
CA HIS A 16 -2.42 6.25 14.29
C HIS A 16 -2.20 5.44 15.57
N THR A 17 -1.31 4.45 15.54
CA THR A 17 -0.96 3.64 16.71
C THR A 17 -0.35 4.50 17.82
N ALA A 18 0.59 5.39 17.49
CA ALA A 18 1.21 6.28 18.47
C ALA A 18 0.21 7.24 19.12
N ILE A 19 -0.76 7.78 18.36
CA ILE A 19 -1.83 8.62 18.90
C ILE A 19 -2.72 7.79 19.84
N THR A 20 -3.11 6.61 19.44
CA THR A 20 -3.95 5.71 20.25
C THR A 20 -3.24 5.32 21.54
N GLN A 21 -1.96 4.92 21.45
CA GLN A 21 -1.13 4.65 22.62
C GLN A 21 -1.10 5.83 23.59
N PHE A 22 -0.81 7.05 23.07
CA PHE A 22 -0.74 8.27 23.88
C PHE A 22 -2.05 8.54 24.61
N ILE A 23 -3.19 8.42 23.91
CA ILE A 23 -4.52 8.63 24.50
C ILE A 23 -4.79 7.61 25.61
N LEU A 24 -4.53 6.33 25.35
CA LEU A 24 -4.75 5.26 26.32
C LEU A 24 -3.86 5.43 27.57
N GLU A 25 -2.57 5.73 27.39
CA GLU A 25 -1.64 5.91 28.51
C GLU A 25 -1.92 7.20 29.30
N LYS A 26 -2.04 8.33 28.61
CA LYS A 26 -2.15 9.64 29.27
C LYS A 26 -3.57 10.03 29.63
N GLY A 27 -4.56 9.63 28.83
CA GLY A 27 -5.97 9.95 29.07
C GLY A 27 -6.66 8.95 29.98
N TYR A 28 -6.32 7.68 29.88
CA TYR A 28 -7.00 6.60 30.62
C TYR A 28 -6.11 5.87 31.64
N GLY A 29 -4.81 6.16 31.67
CA GLY A 29 -3.87 5.52 32.59
C GLY A 29 -3.64 4.03 32.30
N CYS A 30 -3.82 3.58 31.07
CA CYS A 30 -3.61 2.20 30.69
C CYS A 30 -2.12 1.85 30.55
N GLU A 31 -1.80 0.61 30.86
CA GLU A 31 -0.54 -0.01 30.45
C GLU A 31 -0.68 -0.47 29.01
N VAL A 32 0.12 0.07 28.09
CA VAL A 32 0.01 -0.24 26.66
C VAL A 32 1.27 -0.95 26.16
N SER A 33 1.09 -2.02 25.42
CA SER A 33 2.15 -2.68 24.65
C SER A 33 1.88 -2.57 23.15
N VAL A 34 2.93 -2.46 22.33
CA VAL A 34 2.84 -2.34 20.88
C VAL A 34 3.65 -3.44 20.22
N THR A 35 3.02 -4.22 19.34
CA THR A 35 3.67 -5.25 18.52
C THR A 35 3.70 -4.77 17.08
N LYS A 36 4.90 -4.70 16.49
CA LYS A 36 5.12 -4.26 15.11
C LYS A 36 5.22 -5.45 14.16
N GLY A 37 4.71 -5.28 12.95
CA GLY A 37 4.85 -6.28 11.90
C GLY A 37 4.11 -5.93 10.62
N SER A 38 4.28 -6.78 9.60
CA SER A 38 3.53 -6.70 8.35
C SER A 38 2.08 -7.19 8.52
N THR A 39 1.26 -7.03 7.49
CA THR A 39 -0.19 -7.28 7.56
C THR A 39 -0.53 -8.68 8.07
N THR A 40 0.05 -9.72 7.47
CA THR A 40 -0.34 -11.10 7.77
C THR A 40 -0.11 -11.50 9.24
N PRO A 41 1.09 -11.35 9.83
CA PRO A 41 1.31 -11.76 11.22
C PRO A 41 0.54 -10.91 12.23
N ILE A 42 0.38 -9.61 12.00
CA ILE A 42 -0.36 -8.72 12.91
C ILE A 42 -1.85 -9.06 12.89
N MET A 43 -2.43 -9.30 11.71
CA MET A 43 -3.85 -9.71 11.63
C MET A 43 -4.08 -11.09 12.23
N ALA A 44 -3.19 -12.05 12.01
CA ALA A 44 -3.28 -13.37 12.65
C ALA A 44 -3.28 -13.25 14.18
N ALA A 45 -2.34 -12.50 14.75
CA ALA A 45 -2.27 -12.25 16.18
C ALA A 45 -3.53 -11.55 16.73
N HIS A 46 -4.15 -10.67 15.94
CA HIS A 46 -5.42 -10.03 16.31
C HIS A 46 -6.59 -11.01 16.27
N TYR A 47 -6.70 -11.83 15.23
CA TYR A 47 -7.74 -12.88 15.12
C TYR A 47 -7.66 -13.90 16.26
N ASP A 48 -6.44 -14.22 16.70
CA ASP A 48 -6.18 -15.13 17.82
C ASP A 48 -6.34 -14.46 19.22
N GLY A 49 -6.78 -13.19 19.27
CA GLY A 49 -6.96 -12.45 20.52
C GLY A 49 -5.65 -12.13 21.26
N GLN A 50 -4.50 -12.16 20.57
CA GLN A 50 -3.21 -11.75 21.12
C GLN A 50 -3.01 -10.24 21.10
N LEU A 51 -3.75 -9.54 20.23
CA LEU A 51 -3.80 -8.08 20.11
C LEU A 51 -5.24 -7.58 20.28
N ASP A 52 -5.39 -6.45 20.95
CA ASP A 52 -6.70 -5.89 21.28
C ASP A 52 -7.19 -4.86 20.26
N VAL A 53 -6.27 -4.06 19.71
CA VAL A 53 -6.62 -2.95 18.80
C VAL A 53 -5.62 -2.84 17.65
N ILE A 54 -6.15 -2.65 16.44
CA ILE A 54 -5.40 -2.23 15.26
C ILE A 54 -6.06 -0.94 14.73
N THR A 55 -5.26 0.08 14.46
CA THR A 55 -5.76 1.43 14.20
C THR A 55 -5.88 1.81 12.74
N GLU A 56 -5.28 1.04 11.82
CA GLU A 56 -5.39 1.25 10.38
C GLU A 56 -5.43 -0.11 9.66
N VAL A 57 -6.58 -0.50 9.18
CA VAL A 57 -6.77 -1.74 8.42
C VAL A 57 -7.25 -1.40 7.01
N TRP A 58 -6.52 -1.88 6.00
CA TRP A 58 -6.92 -1.80 4.60
C TRP A 58 -7.87 -2.98 4.30
N TYR A 59 -9.07 -2.81 4.80
CA TYR A 59 -10.13 -3.80 4.90
C TYR A 59 -10.39 -4.56 3.59
N ASP A 60 -10.55 -3.86 2.47
CA ASP A 60 -10.87 -4.49 1.19
C ASP A 60 -9.77 -5.44 0.71
N ASN A 61 -8.49 -5.15 1.05
CA ASN A 61 -7.37 -5.99 0.65
C ASN A 61 -7.34 -7.35 1.37
N ILE A 62 -8.06 -7.49 2.48
CA ILE A 62 -8.05 -8.68 3.34
C ILE A 62 -9.47 -9.19 3.63
N ILE A 63 -10.45 -8.74 2.86
CA ILE A 63 -11.88 -8.98 3.12
C ILE A 63 -12.21 -10.46 3.31
N GLY A 64 -11.58 -11.35 2.54
CA GLY A 64 -11.80 -12.79 2.60
C GLY A 64 -11.45 -13.41 3.95
N ASN A 65 -10.41 -12.89 4.62
CA ASN A 65 -10.01 -13.34 5.96
C ASN A 65 -10.67 -12.50 7.07
N TYR A 66 -10.92 -11.22 6.83
CA TYR A 66 -11.46 -10.29 7.82
C TYR A 66 -12.93 -10.56 8.14
N LYS A 67 -13.74 -10.69 7.10
CA LYS A 67 -15.20 -10.81 7.22
C LYS A 67 -15.68 -12.01 8.05
N PRO A 68 -15.12 -13.23 7.91
CA PRO A 68 -15.49 -14.34 8.77
C PRO A 68 -15.27 -14.08 10.27
N HIS A 69 -14.20 -13.36 10.64
CA HIS A 69 -13.92 -13.00 12.03
C HIS A 69 -14.85 -11.92 12.55
N GLU A 70 -15.23 -10.95 11.71
CA GLU A 70 -16.24 -9.93 12.03
C GLU A 70 -17.62 -10.57 12.23
N GLU A 71 -18.05 -11.46 11.33
CA GLU A 71 -19.32 -12.19 11.43
C GLU A 71 -19.39 -13.13 12.64
N ALA A 72 -18.27 -13.73 13.01
CA ALA A 72 -18.16 -14.55 14.21
C ALA A 72 -18.08 -13.72 15.51
N GLY A 73 -17.94 -12.40 15.41
CA GLY A 73 -17.80 -11.52 16.57
C GLY A 73 -16.47 -11.64 17.31
N THR A 74 -15.43 -12.25 16.68
CA THR A 74 -14.09 -12.35 17.26
C THR A 74 -13.29 -11.06 17.10
N ILE A 75 -13.69 -10.21 16.15
CA ILE A 75 -13.21 -8.84 15.99
C ILE A 75 -14.41 -7.89 15.83
N ILE A 76 -14.18 -6.62 16.13
CA ILE A 76 -15.19 -5.57 16.02
C ILE A 76 -14.67 -4.46 15.12
N HIS A 77 -15.40 -4.16 14.04
CA HIS A 77 -15.13 -3.01 13.19
C HIS A 77 -15.65 -1.74 13.88
N MET A 78 -14.74 -0.91 14.34
CA MET A 78 -15.07 0.31 15.10
C MET A 78 -15.44 1.52 14.23
N GLY A 79 -15.23 1.42 12.92
CA GLY A 79 -15.50 2.48 11.96
C GLY A 79 -14.29 2.83 11.10
N THR A 80 -14.47 3.82 10.23
CA THR A 80 -13.48 4.25 9.25
C THR A 80 -12.82 5.55 9.68
N ASN A 81 -11.50 5.56 9.85
CA ASN A 81 -10.74 6.75 10.25
C ASN A 81 -10.20 7.55 9.05
N THR A 82 -10.05 6.93 7.88
CA THR A 82 -9.59 7.58 6.64
C THR A 82 -10.48 7.19 5.45
N PRO A 83 -11.69 7.79 5.33
CA PRO A 83 -12.72 7.36 4.36
C PRO A 83 -12.30 7.55 2.90
N ASP A 84 -11.40 8.51 2.61
CA ASP A 84 -10.95 8.82 1.25
C ASP A 84 -9.59 8.19 0.92
N SER A 85 -9.19 7.15 1.67
CA SER A 85 -7.94 6.45 1.40
C SER A 85 -7.98 5.74 0.04
N GLN A 86 -6.85 5.76 -0.66
CA GLN A 86 -6.73 5.15 -1.98
C GLN A 86 -5.33 4.58 -2.17
N GLN A 87 -5.25 3.52 -2.95
CA GLN A 87 -4.01 2.94 -3.43
C GLN A 87 -4.08 2.77 -4.95
N ALA A 88 -2.98 3.02 -5.65
CA ALA A 88 -2.97 2.96 -7.11
C ALA A 88 -1.54 2.87 -7.69
N PHE A 89 -1.47 2.80 -9.00
CA PHE A 89 -0.24 3.03 -9.76
C PHE A 89 -0.11 4.52 -10.08
N TYR A 90 1.11 5.02 -9.91
CA TYR A 90 1.44 6.44 -10.06
C TYR A 90 2.68 6.64 -10.94
N VAL A 91 2.74 7.77 -11.58
CA VAL A 91 3.92 8.29 -12.30
C VAL A 91 4.22 9.69 -11.79
N ASP A 92 5.48 10.11 -11.76
CA ASP A 92 5.82 11.49 -11.44
C ASP A 92 5.18 12.47 -12.44
N LYS A 93 4.72 13.61 -11.92
CA LYS A 93 3.96 14.59 -12.71
C LYS A 93 4.73 15.10 -13.91
N ALA A 94 6.03 15.32 -13.80
CA ALA A 94 6.84 15.86 -14.90
C ALA A 94 6.87 14.89 -16.09
N THR A 95 6.99 13.59 -15.83
CA THR A 95 6.93 12.55 -16.86
C THR A 95 5.52 12.39 -17.41
N ALA A 96 4.51 12.38 -16.53
CA ALA A 96 3.11 12.28 -16.96
C ALA A 96 2.70 13.42 -17.89
N ASP A 97 3.02 14.66 -17.55
CA ASP A 97 2.72 15.84 -18.37
C ASP A 97 3.46 15.81 -19.71
N LYS A 98 4.77 15.50 -19.68
CA LYS A 98 5.61 15.49 -20.87
C LYS A 98 5.17 14.48 -21.92
N TYR A 99 4.71 13.31 -21.48
CA TYR A 99 4.31 12.20 -22.36
C TYR A 99 2.81 11.99 -22.40
N ASN A 100 2.00 12.86 -21.75
CA ASN A 100 0.55 12.79 -21.67
C ASN A 100 0.03 11.44 -21.10
N LEU A 101 0.71 10.92 -20.07
CA LEU A 101 0.34 9.65 -19.44
C LEU A 101 -0.85 9.87 -18.49
N LYS A 102 -1.92 9.12 -18.69
CA LYS A 102 -3.18 9.26 -17.92
C LYS A 102 -3.70 7.93 -17.38
N SER A 103 -3.28 6.83 -17.96
CA SER A 103 -3.82 5.50 -17.66
C SER A 103 -2.74 4.43 -17.70
N VAL A 104 -3.05 3.27 -17.15
CA VAL A 104 -2.17 2.09 -17.25
C VAL A 104 -2.00 1.61 -18.70
N GLU A 105 -2.93 1.94 -19.59
CA GLU A 105 -2.82 1.61 -21.01
C GLU A 105 -1.66 2.38 -21.68
N ASP A 106 -1.44 3.64 -21.29
CA ASP A 106 -0.36 4.46 -21.82
C ASP A 106 1.02 3.90 -21.44
N MET A 107 1.09 3.12 -20.36
CA MET A 107 2.32 2.48 -19.89
C MET A 107 2.75 1.28 -20.74
N LYS A 108 1.91 0.78 -21.66
CA LYS A 108 2.21 -0.38 -22.53
C LYS A 108 3.07 -0.01 -23.75
N ASP A 109 3.38 1.25 -23.97
CA ASP A 109 4.31 1.66 -25.04
C ASP A 109 5.76 1.32 -24.61
N PRO A 110 6.51 0.53 -25.41
CA PRO A 110 7.92 0.24 -25.10
C PRO A 110 8.80 1.48 -24.96
N LYS A 111 8.46 2.57 -25.66
CA LYS A 111 9.18 3.86 -25.52
C LYS A 111 8.94 4.50 -24.17
N ILE A 112 7.74 4.35 -23.63
CA ILE A 112 7.41 4.82 -22.29
C ILE A 112 8.09 3.93 -21.24
N ALA A 113 8.02 2.62 -21.39
CA ALA A 113 8.70 1.68 -20.47
C ALA A 113 10.21 1.96 -20.37
N ALA A 114 10.85 2.30 -21.49
CA ALA A 114 12.28 2.63 -21.53
C ALA A 114 12.67 3.88 -20.71
N LEU A 115 11.71 4.77 -20.35
CA LEU A 115 11.96 5.91 -19.47
C LEU A 115 12.24 5.48 -18.02
N PHE A 116 11.66 4.35 -17.62
CA PHE A 116 11.72 3.77 -16.28
C PHE A 116 12.69 2.59 -16.19
N LYS A 117 13.70 2.56 -17.03
CA LYS A 117 14.63 1.45 -17.22
C LYS A 117 15.06 0.78 -15.93
N ASP A 118 14.87 -0.54 -15.86
CA ASP A 118 15.30 -1.34 -14.74
C ASP A 118 16.82 -1.59 -14.80
N PRO A 119 17.58 -1.26 -13.73
CA PRO A 119 19.01 -1.55 -13.67
C PRO A 119 19.35 -3.05 -13.69
N GLU A 120 18.44 -3.91 -13.20
CA GLU A 120 18.65 -5.36 -13.11
C GLU A 120 18.18 -6.09 -14.36
N ASP A 121 17.15 -5.59 -15.04
CA ASP A 121 16.68 -6.06 -16.33
C ASP A 121 16.55 -4.89 -17.32
N PRO A 122 17.62 -4.49 -18.01
CA PRO A 122 17.62 -3.36 -18.92
C PRO A 122 16.68 -3.49 -20.14
N SER A 123 16.09 -4.65 -20.36
CA SER A 123 15.09 -4.87 -21.41
C SER A 123 13.70 -4.37 -21.03
N LYS A 124 13.48 -4.10 -19.73
CA LYS A 124 12.21 -3.66 -19.15
C LYS A 124 12.33 -2.34 -18.40
N GLY A 125 11.21 -1.69 -18.18
CA GLY A 125 11.04 -0.67 -17.16
C GLY A 125 10.92 -1.28 -15.76
N ARG A 126 11.17 -0.49 -14.73
CA ARG A 126 10.93 -0.86 -13.33
C ARG A 126 9.62 -0.24 -12.85
N MET A 127 8.73 -1.04 -12.32
CA MET A 127 7.64 -0.59 -11.44
C MET A 127 8.08 -0.82 -10.00
N THR A 128 8.29 0.26 -9.24
CA THR A 128 8.55 0.17 -7.80
C THR A 128 7.23 -0.13 -7.11
N SER A 129 7.09 -1.36 -6.64
CA SER A 129 5.82 -1.93 -6.21
C SER A 129 5.64 -1.88 -4.70
N CYS A 130 4.58 -2.53 -4.25
CA CYS A 130 4.30 -2.82 -2.86
C CYS A 130 5.30 -3.84 -2.29
N ILE A 131 5.45 -3.87 -0.98
CA ILE A 131 6.38 -4.73 -0.25
C ILE A 131 5.78 -6.13 -0.07
N SER A 132 6.58 -7.19 -0.25
CA SER A 132 6.21 -8.54 0.13
C SER A 132 5.89 -8.59 1.64
N GLY A 133 4.77 -9.20 2.01
CA GLY A 133 4.26 -9.15 3.40
C GLY A 133 3.14 -8.12 3.60
N TRP A 134 2.95 -7.18 2.67
CA TRP A 134 1.74 -6.39 2.56
C TRP A 134 0.80 -7.03 1.53
N THR A 135 -0.50 -6.99 1.77
CA THR A 135 -1.50 -7.60 0.86
C THR A 135 -1.51 -6.98 -0.53
N CYS A 136 -1.20 -5.70 -0.66
CA CYS A 136 -1.07 -5.02 -1.95
C CYS A 136 0.01 -5.64 -2.87
N TYR A 137 0.98 -6.37 -2.33
CA TYR A 137 2.00 -7.03 -3.17
C TYR A 137 1.37 -8.03 -4.16
N THR A 138 0.55 -8.95 -3.64
CA THR A 138 -0.17 -9.93 -4.46
C THR A 138 -1.15 -9.25 -5.41
N VAL A 139 -1.91 -8.26 -4.92
CA VAL A 139 -2.83 -7.46 -5.74
C VAL A 139 -2.10 -6.80 -6.91
N ASN A 140 -0.92 -6.20 -6.68
CA ASN A 140 -0.15 -5.54 -7.73
C ASN A 140 0.42 -6.54 -8.75
N LEU A 141 0.86 -7.73 -8.32
CA LEU A 141 1.30 -8.78 -9.24
C LEU A 141 0.18 -9.19 -10.19
N VAL A 142 -1.02 -9.43 -9.66
CA VAL A 142 -2.19 -9.78 -10.46
C VAL A 142 -2.56 -8.63 -11.39
N LYS A 143 -2.69 -7.40 -10.89
CA LYS A 143 -2.98 -6.21 -11.71
C LYS A 143 -1.96 -6.02 -12.83
N GLN A 144 -0.66 -6.16 -12.52
CA GLN A 144 0.39 -6.01 -13.52
C GLN A 144 0.26 -7.03 -14.64
N LYS A 145 -0.06 -8.29 -14.30
CA LYS A 145 -0.30 -9.37 -15.26
C LYS A 145 -1.58 -9.13 -16.07
N GLU A 146 -2.69 -8.89 -15.41
CA GLU A 146 -3.99 -8.72 -16.06
C GLU A 146 -4.04 -7.47 -16.95
N TYR A 147 -3.32 -6.42 -16.57
CA TYR A 147 -3.16 -5.24 -17.43
C TYR A 147 -2.12 -5.45 -18.53
N GLY A 148 -1.41 -6.58 -18.55
CA GLY A 148 -0.34 -6.88 -19.53
C GLY A 148 0.90 -6.00 -19.36
N LEU A 149 1.10 -5.41 -18.20
CA LEU A 149 2.26 -4.58 -17.86
C LEU A 149 3.52 -5.41 -17.56
N ASP A 150 3.36 -6.66 -17.18
CA ASP A 150 4.44 -7.63 -16.90
C ASP A 150 5.36 -7.87 -18.11
N LYS A 151 4.86 -7.62 -19.33
CA LYS A 151 5.64 -7.65 -20.57
C LYS A 151 6.65 -6.52 -20.67
N TYR A 152 6.35 -5.37 -20.04
CA TYR A 152 7.08 -4.12 -20.17
C TYR A 152 7.84 -3.73 -18.91
N TYR A 153 7.40 -4.19 -17.73
CA TYR A 153 7.96 -3.79 -16.44
C TYR A 153 8.27 -4.99 -15.57
N THR A 154 9.36 -4.87 -14.81
CA THR A 154 9.61 -5.71 -13.64
C THR A 154 8.79 -5.21 -12.46
N ASN A 155 8.40 -6.12 -11.57
CA ASN A 155 7.78 -5.77 -10.28
C ASN A 155 8.87 -5.72 -9.22
N PHE A 156 9.34 -4.52 -8.88
CA PHE A 156 10.44 -4.34 -7.93
C PHE A 156 9.90 -4.14 -6.52
N ASP A 157 10.27 -5.05 -5.61
CA ASP A 157 9.99 -4.94 -4.18
C ASP A 157 11.09 -4.10 -3.51
N PRO A 158 10.79 -2.93 -2.94
CA PRO A 158 11.77 -2.11 -2.25
C PRO A 158 12.18 -2.66 -0.86
N GLY A 159 11.53 -3.71 -0.37
CA GLY A 159 11.86 -4.41 0.88
C GLY A 159 11.32 -3.77 2.17
N SER A 160 10.93 -2.51 2.15
CA SER A 160 10.29 -1.83 3.28
C SER A 160 9.54 -0.57 2.87
N GLY A 161 8.57 -0.12 3.69
CA GLY A 161 7.85 1.13 3.45
C GLY A 161 8.79 2.34 3.40
N GLY A 162 9.78 2.39 4.28
CA GLY A 162 10.79 3.45 4.25
C GLY A 162 11.66 3.44 3.00
N ALA A 163 11.96 2.26 2.44
CA ALA A 163 12.70 2.14 1.19
C ALA A 163 11.83 2.56 -0.01
N LEU A 164 10.53 2.26 0.00
CA LEU A 164 9.57 2.75 -0.99
C LEU A 164 9.51 4.29 -0.96
N ASP A 165 9.33 4.88 0.22
CA ASP A 165 9.34 6.33 0.42
C ASP A 165 10.64 6.96 -0.10
N ALA A 166 11.79 6.36 0.24
CA ALA A 166 13.10 6.83 -0.19
C ALA A 166 13.31 6.72 -1.71
N ALA A 167 12.79 5.66 -2.35
CA ALA A 167 12.84 5.49 -3.81
C ALA A 167 12.07 6.62 -4.52
N ILE A 168 10.85 6.92 -4.06
CA ILE A 168 10.03 8.00 -4.60
C ILE A 168 10.69 9.35 -4.36
N ALA A 169 11.02 9.69 -3.11
CA ALA A 169 11.66 10.96 -2.77
C ALA A 169 12.99 11.15 -3.51
N GLY A 170 13.78 10.09 -3.64
CA GLY A 170 15.05 10.10 -4.36
C GLY A 170 14.90 10.32 -5.86
N ALA A 171 13.85 9.79 -6.49
CA ALA A 171 13.54 10.05 -7.89
C ALA A 171 13.19 11.53 -8.10
N PHE A 172 12.33 12.11 -7.25
CA PHE A 172 11.99 13.53 -7.30
C PHE A 172 13.21 14.44 -7.07
N ALA A 173 14.03 14.17 -6.05
CA ALA A 173 15.24 14.94 -5.78
C ALA A 173 16.22 14.92 -6.96
N LYS A 174 16.31 13.81 -7.68
CA LYS A 174 17.18 13.63 -8.85
C LYS A 174 16.50 14.01 -10.17
N LYS A 175 15.23 14.45 -10.16
CA LYS A 175 14.42 14.73 -11.34
C LYS A 175 14.39 13.56 -12.34
N LYS A 176 14.30 12.33 -11.82
CA LYS A 176 14.24 11.10 -12.61
C LYS A 176 12.81 10.60 -12.70
N PRO A 177 12.39 10.04 -13.84
CA PRO A 177 11.11 9.34 -13.94
C PRO A 177 10.96 8.24 -12.91
N ILE A 178 9.75 8.09 -12.37
CA ILE A 178 9.40 6.97 -11.51
C ILE A 178 8.00 6.47 -11.85
N PHE A 179 7.86 5.15 -12.02
CA PHE A 179 6.60 4.42 -12.06
C PHE A 179 6.50 3.59 -10.79
N THR A 180 5.48 3.82 -9.98
CA THR A 180 5.39 3.27 -8.63
C THR A 180 3.97 2.93 -8.21
N TYR A 181 3.83 1.96 -7.32
CA TYR A 181 2.69 1.85 -6.42
C TYR A 181 2.85 2.86 -5.28
N TYR A 182 1.75 3.45 -4.84
CA TYR A 182 1.71 4.19 -3.59
C TYR A 182 0.27 4.34 -3.08
N TRP A 183 0.11 4.96 -1.90
CA TRP A 183 -1.21 5.17 -1.31
C TRP A 183 -1.34 6.58 -0.71
N ALA A 184 -2.58 6.99 -0.48
CA ALA A 184 -2.94 8.24 0.19
C ALA A 184 -4.01 7.97 1.27
N PRO A 185 -4.02 8.76 2.36
CA PRO A 185 -3.17 9.90 2.65
C PRO A 185 -1.82 9.50 3.27
N THR A 186 -0.73 10.15 2.87
CA THR A 186 0.59 10.02 3.50
C THR A 186 1.32 11.35 3.52
N GLY A 187 2.29 11.49 4.43
CA GLY A 187 3.13 12.68 4.49
C GLY A 187 3.98 12.89 3.23
N LEU A 188 4.34 11.83 2.51
CA LEU A 188 5.08 11.92 1.26
C LEU A 188 4.22 12.46 0.12
N MET A 189 2.95 12.02 0.01
CA MET A 189 2.00 12.54 -1.00
C MET A 189 1.78 14.05 -0.90
N GLY A 190 1.95 14.63 0.28
CA GLY A 190 1.92 16.08 0.48
C GLY A 190 3.18 16.82 0.03
N LYS A 191 4.24 16.11 -0.36
CA LYS A 191 5.56 16.68 -0.70
C LYS A 191 5.99 16.41 -2.16
N VAL A 192 5.34 15.47 -2.83
CA VAL A 192 5.70 15.05 -4.20
C VAL A 192 4.45 15.06 -5.09
N ASP A 193 4.63 15.47 -6.34
CA ASP A 193 3.57 15.52 -7.34
C ASP A 193 3.50 14.19 -8.11
N LEU A 194 2.78 13.22 -7.59
CA LEU A 194 2.46 11.97 -8.26
C LEU A 194 1.11 12.06 -8.97
N VAL A 195 1.07 11.60 -10.21
CA VAL A 195 -0.15 11.47 -11.01
C VAL A 195 -0.65 10.05 -10.92
N ARG A 196 -1.86 9.88 -10.40
CA ARG A 196 -2.55 8.59 -10.39
C ARG A 196 -2.92 8.19 -11.81
N LEU A 197 -2.50 7.01 -12.22
CA LEU A 197 -2.92 6.45 -13.50
C LEU A 197 -4.34 5.89 -13.38
N LYS A 198 -5.17 6.17 -14.40
CA LYS A 198 -6.49 5.56 -14.50
C LYS A 198 -6.33 4.07 -14.79
N GLU A 199 -6.94 3.27 -13.96
CA GLU A 199 -7.04 1.83 -14.10
C GLU A 199 -8.40 1.42 -14.71
N PRO A 200 -8.55 0.19 -15.21
CA PRO A 200 -9.85 -0.36 -15.57
C PRO A 200 -10.89 -0.17 -14.45
N LYS A 201 -12.15 -0.13 -14.83
CA LYS A 201 -13.23 -0.02 -13.85
C LYS A 201 -13.18 -1.22 -12.90
N PHE A 202 -13.39 -0.97 -11.61
CA PHE A 202 -13.50 -2.02 -10.61
C PHE A 202 -14.57 -3.06 -11.01
N ASP A 203 -14.22 -4.32 -10.88
CA ASP A 203 -15.10 -5.45 -11.11
C ASP A 203 -15.05 -6.37 -9.88
N GLN A 204 -16.19 -6.57 -9.24
CA GLN A 204 -16.28 -7.34 -8.00
C GLN A 204 -15.90 -8.81 -8.20
N ALA A 205 -16.34 -9.42 -9.31
CA ALA A 205 -16.03 -10.84 -9.56
C ALA A 205 -14.53 -11.06 -9.78
N CYS A 206 -13.87 -10.12 -10.46
CA CYS A 206 -12.41 -10.13 -10.60
C CYS A 206 -11.71 -9.96 -9.24
N TRP A 207 -12.21 -9.08 -8.40
CA TRP A 207 -11.67 -8.86 -7.05
C TRP A 207 -11.81 -10.10 -6.17
N ASP A 208 -12.99 -10.71 -6.16
CA ASP A 208 -13.26 -11.92 -5.37
C ASP A 208 -12.36 -13.09 -5.82
N ALA A 209 -12.13 -13.22 -7.12
CA ALA A 209 -11.22 -14.23 -7.67
C ALA A 209 -9.74 -14.01 -7.28
N MET A 210 -9.33 -12.77 -6.98
CA MET A 210 -7.99 -12.46 -6.47
C MET A 210 -7.85 -12.69 -4.97
N SER A 211 -8.96 -12.64 -4.22
CA SER A 211 -9.01 -12.73 -2.76
C SER A 211 -9.24 -14.16 -2.26
N ALA A 212 -9.59 -15.08 -3.17
CA ALA A 212 -9.81 -16.49 -2.89
C ALA A 212 -8.48 -17.28 -2.89
#